data_23d8b3b7f3ddab0a515740a4dbc763cf
#
_entry.id   23d8b3b7f3ddab0a515740a4dbc763cf
#
_cell.length_a   1.000
_cell.length_b   1.000
_cell.length_c   1.000
_cell.angle_alpha   90.00
_cell.angle_beta   90.00
_cell.angle_gamma   90.00
#
_symmetry.space_group_name_H-M   'P 1'
#
loop_
_entity.id
_entity.type
_entity.pdbx_description
1 polymer ?
#
loop_
_entity_poly.entity_id
_entity_poly.type
_entity_poly.pdbx_seq_one_letter_code
_entity_poly.pdbx_strand_id
1 'polypeptide(L)'
;MNISTVKKIFAAGAVLVFSAALLTGCGGNSASSGDKKFLNIGTGGTAGTYYPIGGAIAEVLNKDIPGMNASAQSTGASVANINMLRDGAIDLATVQNDITYYAVSGTEMFDGKKVEGLQGIASLYPE
;
A
#
# COMPACT_ATOMS: atom_id res chain seq x y z
N MET A 1 -12.43 -7.36 -66.95
CA MET A 1 -12.21 -7.16 -65.48
C MET A 1 -10.81 -7.73 -65.17
N ASN A 2 -9.90 -6.89 -64.71
CA ASN A 2 -8.48 -7.23 -64.64
C ASN A 2 -8.15 -8.06 -63.38
N ILE A 3 -7.48 -9.19 -63.55
CA ILE A 3 -7.16 -10.16 -62.47
C ILE A 3 -6.44 -9.51 -61.27
N SER A 4 -5.72 -8.40 -61.53
CA SER A 4 -5.02 -7.64 -60.48
C SER A 4 -5.96 -6.92 -59.51
N THR A 5 -7.18 -6.56 -59.95
CA THR A 5 -8.20 -5.88 -59.15
C THR A 5 -8.89 -6.86 -58.21
N VAL A 6 -9.12 -8.10 -58.66
CA VAL A 6 -9.72 -9.16 -57.84
C VAL A 6 -8.81 -9.58 -56.69
N LYS A 7 -7.47 -9.66 -56.92
CA LYS A 7 -6.49 -9.99 -55.88
C LYS A 7 -6.42 -8.91 -54.77
N LYS A 8 -6.60 -7.64 -55.15
CA LYS A 8 -6.58 -6.53 -54.14
C LYS A 8 -7.86 -6.49 -53.28
N ILE A 9 -9.00 -6.93 -53.81
CA ILE A 9 -10.26 -7.00 -53.05
C ILE A 9 -10.22 -8.17 -52.05
N PHE A 10 -9.60 -9.31 -52.40
CA PHE A 10 -9.46 -10.44 -51.50
C PHE A 10 -8.43 -10.18 -50.35
N ALA A 11 -7.40 -9.38 -50.63
CA ALA A 11 -6.41 -9.02 -49.60
C ALA A 11 -6.98 -8.02 -48.56
N ALA A 12 -7.90 -7.14 -48.94
CA ALA A 12 -8.54 -6.18 -48.04
C ALA A 12 -9.61 -6.81 -47.16
N GLY A 13 -10.29 -7.86 -47.63
CA GLY A 13 -11.33 -8.57 -46.85
C GLY A 13 -10.79 -9.48 -45.76
N ALA A 14 -9.58 -10.03 -45.93
CA ALA A 14 -8.98 -10.95 -44.98
C ALA A 14 -8.41 -10.25 -43.71
N VAL A 15 -8.07 -8.98 -43.81
CA VAL A 15 -7.49 -8.21 -42.68
C VAL A 15 -8.58 -7.73 -41.71
N LEU A 16 -9.81 -7.49 -42.21
CA LEU A 16 -10.94 -7.00 -41.38
C LEU A 16 -11.59 -8.08 -40.52
N VAL A 17 -11.48 -9.35 -40.87
CA VAL A 17 -12.06 -10.47 -40.08
C VAL A 17 -11.15 -10.91 -38.94
N PHE A 18 -9.84 -10.66 -39.04
CA PHE A 18 -8.88 -11.08 -37.98
C PHE A 18 -8.78 -10.10 -36.80
N SER A 19 -9.23 -8.85 -36.96
CA SER A 19 -9.21 -7.85 -35.88
C SER A 19 -10.43 -7.90 -34.95
N ALA A 20 -11.50 -8.64 -35.29
CA ALA A 20 -12.69 -8.77 -34.44
C ALA A 20 -12.61 -9.93 -33.42
N ALA A 21 -11.61 -10.83 -33.53
CA ALA A 21 -11.49 -12.00 -32.65
C ALA A 21 -10.64 -11.77 -31.39
N LEU A 22 -10.06 -10.59 -31.20
CA LEU A 22 -9.20 -10.28 -30.04
C LEU A 22 -9.91 -9.53 -28.90
N LEU A 23 -11.20 -9.28 -28.99
CA LEU A 23 -11.97 -8.54 -27.98
C LEU A 23 -12.87 -9.41 -27.08
N THR A 24 -12.81 -10.73 -27.17
CA THR A 24 -13.58 -11.65 -26.30
C THR A 24 -12.75 -12.34 -25.22
N GLY A 25 -11.63 -11.77 -24.83
CA GLY A 25 -10.67 -12.34 -23.87
C GLY A 25 -10.62 -11.66 -22.51
N CYS A 26 -11.70 -11.11 -21.96
CA CYS A 26 -11.76 -10.66 -20.57
C CYS A 26 -13.13 -10.91 -19.94
N GLY A 27 -13.60 -12.17 -20.04
CA GLY A 27 -14.62 -12.73 -19.16
C GLY A 27 -13.91 -13.46 -18.02
N GLY A 28 -13.01 -12.77 -17.28
CA GLY A 28 -12.44 -13.28 -16.06
C GLY A 28 -13.53 -13.33 -15.01
N ASN A 29 -13.89 -14.55 -14.62
CA ASN A 29 -14.65 -14.86 -13.43
C ASN A 29 -14.03 -14.07 -12.27
N SER A 30 -14.69 -12.99 -11.83
CA SER A 30 -14.37 -12.32 -10.58
C SER A 30 -14.71 -13.30 -9.48
N ALA A 31 -13.79 -14.23 -9.21
CA ALA A 31 -13.73 -14.81 -7.89
C ALA A 31 -13.66 -13.61 -6.95
N SER A 32 -14.69 -13.42 -6.14
CA SER A 32 -14.72 -12.51 -5.01
C SER A 32 -13.49 -12.83 -4.15
N SER A 33 -12.36 -12.21 -4.46
CA SER A 33 -11.29 -12.06 -3.50
C SER A 33 -11.87 -11.11 -2.47
N GLY A 34 -12.32 -11.65 -1.33
CA GLY A 34 -12.73 -10.83 -0.20
C GLY A 34 -11.70 -9.72 -0.05
N ASP A 35 -12.18 -8.51 0.09
CA ASP A 35 -11.40 -7.27 0.11
C ASP A 35 -10.23 -7.43 1.07
N LYS A 36 -9.04 -7.78 0.56
CA LYS A 36 -7.84 -7.94 1.39
C LYS A 36 -7.40 -6.56 1.84
N LYS A 37 -7.55 -6.31 3.13
CA LYS A 37 -7.10 -5.08 3.77
C LYS A 37 -5.63 -5.25 4.15
N PHE A 38 -4.73 -4.59 3.47
CA PHE A 38 -3.32 -4.53 3.84
C PHE A 38 -3.11 -3.42 4.86
N LEU A 39 -2.26 -3.68 5.85
CA LEU A 39 -1.93 -2.72 6.89
C LEU A 39 -0.45 -2.85 7.25
N ASN A 40 0.32 -1.81 6.97
CA ASN A 40 1.75 -1.75 7.22
C ASN A 40 2.02 -1.00 8.51
N ILE A 41 2.71 -1.64 9.46
CA ILE A 41 3.02 -1.08 10.78
C ILE A 41 4.51 -0.74 10.83
N GLY A 42 4.85 0.54 10.83
CA GLY A 42 6.22 1.01 11.03
C GLY A 42 6.67 0.80 12.47
N THR A 43 7.84 0.23 12.67
CA THR A 43 8.35 -0.11 14.01
C THR A 43 9.71 0.54 14.27
N GLY A 44 10.74 -0.21 14.43
CA GLY A 44 12.13 0.19 14.61
C GLY A 44 13.06 -0.92 14.14
N GLY A 45 14.29 -0.91 14.60
CA GLY A 45 15.20 -2.01 14.32
C GLY A 45 14.72 -3.33 14.92
N THR A 46 15.00 -4.45 14.25
CA THR A 46 14.53 -5.79 14.65
C THR A 46 14.97 -6.24 16.03
N ALA A 47 16.06 -5.68 16.55
CA ALA A 47 16.55 -5.95 17.92
C ALA A 47 15.90 -5.03 18.99
N GLY A 48 15.11 -4.04 18.58
CA GLY A 48 14.45 -3.10 19.49
C GLY A 48 13.06 -3.58 19.90
N THR A 49 12.48 -2.88 20.89
CA THR A 49 11.16 -3.22 21.47
C THR A 49 10.00 -3.00 20.49
N TYR A 50 10.07 -2.01 19.60
CA TYR A 50 9.00 -1.67 18.68
C TYR A 50 8.68 -2.81 17.70
N TYR A 51 9.70 -3.51 17.21
CA TYR A 51 9.49 -4.56 16.21
C TYR A 51 8.67 -5.74 16.72
N PRO A 52 9.01 -6.39 17.87
CA PRO A 52 8.19 -7.47 18.41
C PRO A 52 6.79 -7.02 18.82
N ILE A 53 6.62 -5.79 19.32
CA ILE A 53 5.29 -5.24 19.64
C ILE A 53 4.47 -5.06 18.37
N GLY A 54 5.02 -4.46 17.33
CA GLY A 54 4.35 -4.31 16.05
C GLY A 54 3.99 -5.65 15.42
N GLY A 55 4.85 -6.66 15.57
CA GLY A 55 4.57 -8.04 15.16
C GLY A 55 3.36 -8.64 15.89
N ALA A 56 3.30 -8.49 17.22
CA ALA A 56 2.17 -8.94 18.02
C ALA A 56 0.86 -8.23 17.65
N ILE A 57 0.91 -6.92 17.39
CA ILE A 57 -0.26 -6.16 16.91
C ILE A 57 -0.72 -6.70 15.55
N ALA A 58 0.19 -6.92 14.62
CA ALA A 58 -0.12 -7.49 13.30
C ALA A 58 -0.77 -8.87 13.41
N GLU A 59 -0.27 -9.73 14.30
CA GLU A 59 -0.83 -11.07 14.55
C GLU A 59 -2.27 -11.00 15.06
N VAL A 60 -2.54 -10.15 16.05
CA VAL A 60 -3.90 -9.95 16.58
C VAL A 60 -4.85 -9.43 15.50
N LEU A 61 -4.44 -8.41 14.74
CA LEU A 61 -5.27 -7.87 13.67
C LEU A 61 -5.58 -8.90 12.58
N ASN A 62 -4.60 -9.71 12.20
CA ASN A 62 -4.77 -10.76 11.20
C ASN A 62 -5.69 -11.88 11.68
N LYS A 63 -5.66 -12.18 12.99
CA LYS A 63 -6.49 -13.21 13.61
C LYS A 63 -7.95 -12.76 13.75
N ASP A 64 -8.16 -11.53 14.21
CA ASP A 64 -9.46 -11.08 14.69
C ASP A 64 -10.26 -10.31 13.62
N ILE A 65 -9.61 -9.84 12.56
CA ILE A 65 -10.27 -9.10 11.47
C ILE A 65 -10.25 -9.90 10.18
N PRO A 66 -11.40 -10.41 9.70
CA PRO A 66 -11.47 -11.16 8.45
C PRO A 66 -10.92 -10.35 7.26
N GLY A 67 -10.03 -10.97 6.48
CA GLY A 67 -9.41 -10.36 5.30
C GLY A 67 -8.27 -9.38 5.61
N MET A 68 -7.90 -9.19 6.88
CA MET A 68 -6.75 -8.36 7.25
C MET A 68 -5.43 -9.06 6.86
N ASN A 69 -4.49 -8.25 6.39
CA ASN A 69 -3.11 -8.64 6.12
C ASN A 69 -2.18 -7.55 6.68
N ALA A 70 -2.04 -7.54 8.00
CA ALA A 70 -1.16 -6.63 8.70
C ALA A 70 0.27 -7.19 8.77
N SER A 71 1.27 -6.32 8.67
CA SER A 71 2.68 -6.68 8.78
C SER A 71 3.49 -5.62 9.50
N ALA A 72 4.41 -6.04 10.38
CA ALA A 72 5.38 -5.16 11.01
C ALA A 72 6.57 -4.95 10.07
N GLN A 73 6.95 -3.68 9.91
CA GLN A 73 8.10 -3.28 9.09
C GLN A 73 9.20 -2.70 9.96
N SER A 74 10.43 -3.20 9.77
CA SER A 74 11.62 -2.61 10.39
C SER A 74 11.92 -1.27 9.74
N THR A 75 12.14 -0.24 10.57
CA THR A 75 12.35 1.14 10.13
C THR A 75 13.45 1.81 10.94
N GLY A 76 13.70 3.08 10.67
CA GLY A 76 14.54 3.97 11.47
C GLY A 76 13.85 4.56 12.71
N ALA A 77 12.78 3.92 13.22
CA ALA A 77 11.99 4.33 14.39
C ALA A 77 11.26 5.67 14.21
N SER A 78 10.96 6.39 15.30
CA SER A 78 9.93 7.44 15.40
C SER A 78 9.98 8.49 14.31
N VAL A 79 11.14 9.10 14.03
CA VAL A 79 11.26 10.15 13.00
C VAL A 79 10.97 9.60 11.60
N ALA A 80 11.55 8.43 11.28
CA ALA A 80 11.31 7.76 10.00
C ALA A 80 9.83 7.36 9.87
N ASN A 81 9.24 6.81 10.92
CA ASN A 81 7.84 6.39 10.97
C ASN A 81 6.88 7.54 10.71
N ILE A 82 7.08 8.69 11.36
CA ILE A 82 6.25 9.87 11.17
C ILE A 82 6.32 10.37 9.71
N ASN A 83 7.52 10.39 9.13
CA ASN A 83 7.66 10.76 7.73
C ASN A 83 6.96 9.76 6.80
N MET A 84 7.10 8.46 7.07
CA MET A 84 6.42 7.41 6.29
C MET A 84 4.89 7.46 6.42
N LEU A 85 4.36 7.80 7.60
CA LEU A 85 2.91 8.06 7.79
C LEU A 85 2.44 9.25 6.97
N ARG A 86 3.17 10.37 7.04
CA ARG A 86 2.86 11.58 6.25
C ARG A 86 2.84 11.29 4.76
N ASP A 87 3.78 10.49 4.29
CA ASP A 87 3.95 10.16 2.88
C ASP A 87 3.02 9.01 2.42
N GLY A 88 2.22 8.43 3.34
CA GLY A 88 1.30 7.33 3.06
C GLY A 88 2.00 5.99 2.76
N ALA A 89 3.26 5.83 3.16
CA ALA A 89 4.03 4.60 2.94
C ALA A 89 3.72 3.51 3.98
N ILE A 90 3.21 3.88 5.14
CA ILE A 90 2.70 3.00 6.20
C ILE A 90 1.38 3.54 6.75
N ASP A 91 0.62 2.67 7.41
CA ASP A 91 -0.73 2.97 7.90
C ASP A 91 -0.75 3.21 9.42
N LEU A 92 0.09 2.49 10.15
CA LEU A 92 0.29 2.59 11.60
C LEU A 92 1.77 2.68 11.93
N ALA A 93 2.08 3.22 13.11
CA ALA A 93 3.46 3.24 13.59
C ALA A 93 3.56 3.26 15.11
N THR A 94 4.62 2.68 15.63
CA THR A 94 5.09 2.93 17.00
C THR A 94 6.03 4.13 16.97
N VAL A 95 5.74 5.11 17.85
CA VAL A 95 6.47 6.38 17.90
C VAL A 95 6.57 6.87 19.35
N GLN A 96 7.63 7.59 19.66
CA GLN A 96 7.79 8.28 20.95
C GLN A 96 6.85 9.50 21.00
N ASN A 97 6.35 9.81 22.19
CA ASN A 97 5.41 10.90 22.39
C ASN A 97 6.05 12.28 22.15
N ASP A 98 7.30 12.48 22.58
CA ASP A 98 8.07 13.71 22.36
C ASP A 98 8.34 13.95 20.85
N ILE A 99 8.75 12.91 20.13
CA ILE A 99 8.94 13.00 18.66
C ILE A 99 7.62 13.32 17.94
N THR A 100 6.51 12.75 18.42
CA THR A 100 5.18 13.09 17.90
C THR A 100 4.84 14.55 18.18
N TYR A 101 5.14 15.06 19.38
CA TYR A 101 4.95 16.46 19.71
C TYR A 101 5.76 17.40 18.81
N TYR A 102 7.05 17.10 18.57
CA TYR A 102 7.87 17.88 17.65
C TYR A 102 7.34 17.88 16.23
N ALA A 103 6.82 16.76 15.77
CA ALA A 103 6.25 16.65 14.44
C ALA A 103 4.99 17.51 14.25
N VAL A 104 4.04 17.43 15.21
CA VAL A 104 2.79 18.22 15.11
C VAL A 104 2.98 19.70 15.43
N SER A 105 4.05 20.05 16.15
CA SER A 105 4.43 21.43 16.43
C SER A 105 5.29 22.06 15.33
N GLY A 106 5.96 21.23 14.52
CA GLY A 106 6.91 21.67 13.49
C GLY A 106 8.19 22.24 14.10
N THR A 107 8.70 21.58 15.15
CA THR A 107 9.91 21.99 15.89
C THR A 107 10.98 20.91 15.84
N GLU A 108 12.16 21.21 16.35
CA GLU A 108 13.33 20.31 16.41
C GLU A 108 13.62 19.68 15.04
N MET A 109 13.66 18.34 14.94
CA MET A 109 13.91 17.64 13.68
C MET A 109 12.81 17.84 12.61
N PHE A 110 11.69 18.47 12.98
CA PHE A 110 10.60 18.83 12.07
C PHE A 110 10.48 20.36 11.86
N ASP A 111 11.50 21.12 12.18
CA ASP A 111 11.48 22.59 12.02
C ASP A 111 11.07 23.00 10.60
N GLY A 112 10.04 23.85 10.52
CA GLY A 112 9.42 24.28 9.26
C GLY A 112 8.70 23.17 8.48
N LYS A 113 8.54 21.95 9.04
CA LYS A 113 7.92 20.78 8.38
C LYS A 113 6.86 20.13 9.27
N LYS A 114 5.95 20.94 9.78
CA LYS A 114 4.83 20.46 10.59
C LYS A 114 4.11 19.30 9.90
N VAL A 115 3.82 18.23 10.65
CA VAL A 115 3.05 17.08 10.16
C VAL A 115 1.63 17.17 10.72
N GLU A 116 0.66 17.30 9.82
CA GLU A 116 -0.75 17.38 10.18
C GLU A 116 -1.42 15.99 10.04
N GLY A 117 -2.55 15.81 10.73
CA GLY A 117 -3.37 14.60 10.61
C GLY A 117 -2.87 13.38 11.38
N LEU A 118 -1.80 13.49 12.17
CA LEU A 118 -1.38 12.41 13.07
C LEU A 118 -2.42 12.21 14.17
N GLN A 119 -2.79 10.94 14.41
CA GLN A 119 -3.73 10.57 15.47
C GLN A 119 -3.11 9.52 16.38
N GLY A 120 -3.15 9.76 17.69
CA GLY A 120 -2.78 8.77 18.68
C GLY A 120 -3.90 7.76 18.89
N ILE A 121 -3.57 6.47 18.91
CA ILE A 121 -4.51 5.38 19.10
C ILE A 121 -4.42 4.85 20.53
N ALA A 122 -3.20 4.55 20.99
CA ALA A 122 -2.95 4.01 22.32
C ALA A 122 -1.56 4.35 22.81
N SER A 123 -1.37 4.44 24.12
CA SER A 123 -0.07 4.42 24.77
C SER A 123 0.24 2.97 25.17
N LEU A 124 1.39 2.47 24.75
CA LEU A 124 1.75 1.06 24.95
C LEU A 124 2.56 0.86 26.22
N TYR A 125 3.55 1.70 26.48
CA TYR A 125 4.42 1.66 27.66
C TYR A 125 5.15 3.00 27.82
N PRO A 126 5.64 3.34 29.03
CA PRO A 126 6.49 4.50 29.26
C PRO A 126 7.91 4.23 28.72
N GLU A 127 8.53 5.24 28.14
CA GLU A 127 9.95 5.25 27.76
C GLU A 127 10.74 6.13 28.70
#